data_a6f1abbdf272f6c66f18451f6c837c94
#
_entry.id   a6f1abbdf272f6c66f18451f6c837c94
#
_cell.length_a   1.000
_cell.length_b   1.000
_cell.length_c   1.000
_cell.angle_alpha   90.00
_cell.angle_beta   90.00
_cell.angle_gamma   90.00
#
_symmetry.space_group_name_H-M   'P 1'
#
loop_
_entity.id
_entity.type
_entity.pdbx_description
1 polymer ?
#
loop_
_entity_poly.entity_id
_entity_poly.type
_entity_poly.pdbx_seq_one_letter_code
_entity_poly.pdbx_strand_id
1 'polypeptide(L)'
;MDPNIPRAGRTDGPARPPLLLRITAVTVAAALIWYSLSALNDLSPIEAGDSGNLAHWMNALVAFALAVPMVWAARRFLDRRPWEGLRLTGPREAWRPFLVGAASWLLPAALGLGVCLALGVTITPSAPTAEVVLSLVMVVVLVLLYEALPEELIFRGHLFRNLNTVMPGWAAVLGQAMLFGLWGSGLWVFSQGWGVLVERLPLFIGVGLVLGCIRLVTGNLWACVGFHLAFQVGAQGLLDWGLFEVSDPDTVMGTVFMLPLVLGLLTTMMLLRDTGTWSERIPDRAPRASSAGR
;
A
#
# COMPACT_ATOMS: atom_id res chain seq x y z
N MET A 1 -19.09 -0.21 -46.88
CA MET A 1 -18.64 0.54 -45.69
C MET A 1 -19.86 1.28 -45.19
N ASP A 2 -20.39 0.83 -44.05
CA ASP A 2 -21.60 1.39 -43.41
C ASP A 2 -21.24 2.73 -42.76
N PRO A 3 -21.81 3.87 -43.17
CA PRO A 3 -21.51 5.19 -42.61
C PRO A 3 -22.03 5.38 -41.16
N ASN A 4 -22.75 4.41 -40.58
CA ASN A 4 -23.39 4.49 -39.27
C ASN A 4 -22.67 3.74 -38.14
N ILE A 5 -21.45 3.25 -38.34
CA ILE A 5 -20.68 2.73 -37.21
C ILE A 5 -20.27 3.92 -36.34
N PRO A 6 -20.77 4.02 -35.07
CA PRO A 6 -20.36 5.09 -34.18
C PRO A 6 -18.86 4.96 -33.97
N ARG A 7 -18.09 5.92 -34.51
CA ARG A 7 -16.67 6.05 -34.15
C ARG A 7 -16.59 6.07 -32.64
N ALA A 8 -15.86 5.10 -32.07
CA ALA A 8 -15.61 5.02 -30.64
C ALA A 8 -15.30 6.42 -30.10
N GLY A 9 -16.22 6.95 -29.27
CA GLY A 9 -16.25 8.34 -28.88
C GLY A 9 -14.90 8.75 -28.30
N ARG A 10 -14.27 9.75 -28.92
CA ARG A 10 -13.21 10.52 -28.32
C ARG A 10 -13.68 10.91 -26.92
N THR A 11 -12.98 10.47 -25.91
CA THR A 11 -13.20 10.95 -24.53
C THR A 11 -12.73 12.40 -24.49
N ASP A 12 -13.60 13.35 -24.84
CA ASP A 12 -13.33 14.80 -24.88
C ASP A 12 -13.20 15.39 -23.46
N GLY A 13 -12.37 14.76 -22.65
CA GLY A 13 -11.94 15.34 -21.38
C GLY A 13 -10.74 16.27 -21.60
N PRO A 14 -10.49 17.25 -20.70
CA PRO A 14 -9.36 18.16 -20.82
C PRO A 14 -8.05 17.40 -21.00
N ALA A 15 -7.17 17.91 -21.89
CA ALA A 15 -5.89 17.32 -22.22
C ALA A 15 -5.06 17.09 -20.92
N ARG A 16 -4.47 15.90 -20.78
CA ARG A 16 -3.66 15.54 -19.63
C ARG A 16 -2.19 15.80 -19.91
N PRO A 17 -1.39 16.18 -18.90
CA PRO A 17 0.05 16.11 -18.99
C PRO A 17 0.52 14.69 -19.37
N PRO A 18 1.73 14.53 -19.97
CA PRO A 18 2.29 13.23 -20.28
C PRO A 18 2.28 12.29 -19.06
N LEU A 19 2.07 10.96 -19.32
CA LEU A 19 2.01 9.96 -18.25
C LEU A 19 3.25 10.00 -17.35
N LEU A 20 4.44 10.07 -17.96
CA LEU A 20 5.71 10.10 -17.23
C LEU A 20 5.74 11.27 -16.25
N LEU A 21 5.34 12.47 -16.66
CA LEU A 21 5.30 13.64 -15.77
C LEU A 21 4.35 13.41 -14.58
N ARG A 22 3.17 12.83 -14.80
CA ARG A 22 2.20 12.58 -13.73
C ARG A 22 2.72 11.56 -12.71
N ILE A 23 3.34 10.47 -13.18
CA ILE A 23 3.92 9.43 -12.32
C ILE A 23 5.13 9.99 -11.56
N THR A 24 6.08 10.61 -12.28
CA THR A 24 7.29 11.14 -11.66
C THR A 24 6.98 12.21 -10.62
N ALA A 25 6.07 13.15 -10.92
CA ALA A 25 5.69 14.21 -9.98
C ALA A 25 5.17 13.65 -8.65
N VAL A 26 4.27 12.65 -8.70
CA VAL A 26 3.70 12.04 -7.49
C VAL A 26 4.74 11.19 -6.76
N THR A 27 5.55 10.41 -7.47
CA THR A 27 6.60 9.58 -6.85
C THR A 27 7.67 10.44 -6.16
N VAL A 28 8.11 11.53 -6.81
CA VAL A 28 9.07 12.47 -6.22
C VAL A 28 8.48 13.19 -5.04
N ALA A 29 7.22 13.67 -5.14
CA ALA A 29 6.56 14.33 -4.01
C ALA A 29 6.40 13.37 -2.81
N ALA A 30 6.04 12.12 -3.05
CA ALA A 30 6.01 11.08 -2.02
C ALA A 30 7.39 10.88 -1.39
N ALA A 31 8.45 10.74 -2.19
CA ALA A 31 9.80 10.61 -1.69
C ALA A 31 10.20 11.81 -0.81
N LEU A 32 9.91 13.02 -1.24
CA LEU A 32 10.20 14.24 -0.46
C LEU A 32 9.47 14.25 0.88
N ILE A 33 8.21 13.81 0.96
CA ILE A 33 7.47 13.73 2.22
C ILE A 33 8.21 12.80 3.20
N TRP A 34 8.46 11.55 2.81
CA TRP A 34 9.07 10.56 3.71
C TRP A 34 10.53 10.86 4.06
N TYR A 35 11.32 11.32 3.07
CA TYR A 35 12.70 11.74 3.34
C TYR A 35 12.78 12.95 4.29
N SER A 36 11.87 13.92 4.15
CA SER A 36 11.83 15.07 5.07
C SER A 36 11.47 14.64 6.49
N LEU A 37 10.54 13.70 6.65
CA LEU A 37 10.18 13.16 7.97
C LEU A 37 11.35 12.38 8.58
N SER A 38 12.03 11.53 7.80
CA SER A 38 13.22 10.81 8.26
C SER A 38 14.33 11.77 8.69
N ALA A 39 14.66 12.76 7.87
CA ALA A 39 15.68 13.74 8.18
C ALA A 39 15.35 14.58 9.42
N LEU A 40 14.07 14.93 9.64
CA LEU A 40 13.65 15.64 10.85
C LEU A 40 13.83 14.78 12.10
N ASN A 41 13.56 13.47 12.02
CA ASN A 41 13.81 12.54 13.13
C ASN A 41 15.30 12.44 13.47
N ASP A 42 16.16 12.39 12.45
CA ASP A 42 17.63 12.33 12.63
C ASP A 42 18.20 13.61 13.28
N LEU A 43 17.60 14.77 12.98
CA LEU A 43 18.01 16.06 13.55
C LEU A 43 17.51 16.28 14.99
N SER A 44 16.47 15.59 15.38
CA SER A 44 15.88 15.66 16.74
C SER A 44 15.76 14.25 17.29
N PRO A 45 16.90 13.61 17.70
CA PRO A 45 16.84 12.29 18.29
C PRO A 45 16.01 12.36 19.58
N ILE A 46 14.77 11.92 19.50
CA ILE A 46 13.88 11.85 20.63
C ILE A 46 14.31 10.61 21.42
N GLU A 47 14.86 10.81 22.61
CA GLU A 47 15.26 9.70 23.47
C GLU A 47 14.08 8.76 23.70
N ALA A 48 14.36 7.46 23.70
CA ALA A 48 13.38 6.41 23.88
C ALA A 48 12.69 6.54 25.25
N GLY A 49 11.52 7.12 25.26
CA GLY A 49 10.67 7.39 26.43
C GLY A 49 9.29 7.85 25.94
N ASP A 50 8.50 8.50 26.79
CA ASP A 50 7.16 9.02 26.44
C ASP A 50 7.18 9.96 25.19
N SER A 51 8.30 10.63 24.95
CA SER A 51 8.53 11.45 23.77
C SER A 51 8.59 10.66 22.45
N GLY A 52 9.00 9.40 22.46
CA GLY A 52 9.01 8.53 21.26
C GLY A 52 7.62 8.32 20.70
N ASN A 53 6.63 8.17 21.54
CA ASN A 53 5.23 8.04 21.11
C ASN A 53 4.73 9.30 20.41
N LEU A 54 5.10 10.49 20.89
CA LEU A 54 4.69 11.76 20.26
C LEU A 54 5.28 11.91 18.85
N ALA A 55 6.55 11.56 18.66
CA ALA A 55 7.18 11.61 17.33
C ALA A 55 6.49 10.68 16.33
N HIS A 56 6.16 9.45 16.71
CA HIS A 56 5.42 8.53 15.84
C HIS A 56 4.06 9.08 15.44
N TRP A 57 3.32 9.68 16.39
CA TRP A 57 2.04 10.33 16.10
C TRP A 57 2.18 11.54 15.19
N MET A 58 3.17 12.39 15.43
CA MET A 58 3.44 13.56 14.59
C MET A 58 3.80 13.13 13.16
N ASN A 59 4.68 12.13 13.00
CA ASN A 59 5.05 11.60 11.69
C ASN A 59 3.83 11.02 10.95
N ALA A 60 3.01 10.23 11.64
CA ALA A 60 1.82 9.63 11.05
C ALA A 60 0.81 10.69 10.60
N LEU A 61 0.54 11.69 11.44
CA LEU A 61 -0.38 12.78 11.11
C LEU A 61 0.15 13.64 9.97
N VAL A 62 1.44 13.98 9.96
CA VAL A 62 2.06 14.80 8.90
C VAL A 62 2.11 14.02 7.58
N ALA A 63 2.51 12.75 7.58
CA ALA A 63 2.50 11.90 6.39
C ALA A 63 1.10 11.83 5.79
N PHE A 64 0.09 11.55 6.62
CA PHE A 64 -1.31 11.51 6.18
C PHE A 64 -1.79 12.86 5.63
N ALA A 65 -1.54 13.95 6.37
CA ALA A 65 -1.98 15.31 6.03
C ALA A 65 -1.32 15.85 4.76
N LEU A 66 -0.14 15.35 4.39
CA LEU A 66 0.55 15.74 3.16
C LEU A 66 0.23 14.80 1.99
N ALA A 67 0.27 13.47 2.21
CA ALA A 67 0.11 12.50 1.14
C ALA A 67 -1.31 12.46 0.57
N VAL A 68 -2.34 12.51 1.41
CA VAL A 68 -3.74 12.46 0.94
C VAL A 68 -4.11 13.68 0.09
N PRO A 69 -3.86 14.94 0.54
CA PRO A 69 -4.08 16.11 -0.31
C PRO A 69 -3.18 16.15 -1.55
N MET A 70 -1.94 15.65 -1.47
CA MET A 70 -1.05 15.52 -2.64
C MET A 70 -1.67 14.64 -3.72
N VAL A 71 -2.15 13.44 -3.35
CA VAL A 71 -2.82 12.54 -4.30
C VAL A 71 -4.12 13.16 -4.82
N TRP A 72 -4.89 13.82 -3.96
CA TRP A 72 -6.08 14.56 -4.38
C TRP A 72 -5.75 15.65 -5.39
N ALA A 73 -4.72 16.46 -5.13
CA ALA A 73 -4.27 17.52 -6.03
C ALA A 73 -3.76 16.93 -7.37
N ALA A 74 -2.96 15.87 -7.32
CA ALA A 74 -2.51 15.17 -8.52
C ALA A 74 -3.70 14.65 -9.34
N ARG A 75 -4.68 14.06 -8.68
CA ARG A 75 -5.89 13.56 -9.33
C ARG A 75 -6.71 14.70 -9.96
N ARG A 76 -6.86 15.82 -9.26
CA ARG A 76 -7.62 16.98 -9.70
C ARG A 76 -6.94 17.76 -10.83
N PHE A 77 -5.64 18.05 -10.70
CA PHE A 77 -4.94 19.00 -11.55
C PHE A 77 -4.05 18.32 -12.61
N LEU A 78 -3.37 17.21 -12.27
CA LEU A 78 -2.52 16.48 -13.23
C LEU A 78 -3.34 15.48 -14.03
N ASP A 79 -4.09 14.61 -13.38
CA ASP A 79 -4.90 13.60 -14.06
C ASP A 79 -6.15 14.21 -14.71
N ARG A 80 -6.70 15.29 -14.12
CA ARG A 80 -7.97 15.91 -14.53
C ARG A 80 -9.08 14.86 -14.60
N ARG A 81 -9.18 14.05 -13.55
CA ARG A 81 -10.14 12.93 -13.44
C ARG A 81 -10.76 12.90 -12.05
N PRO A 82 -11.96 12.31 -11.91
CA PRO A 82 -12.65 12.23 -10.64
C PRO A 82 -11.93 11.30 -9.66
N TRP A 83 -12.09 11.59 -8.37
CA TRP A 83 -11.49 10.83 -7.26
C TRP A 83 -11.93 9.36 -7.24
N GLU A 84 -13.19 9.09 -7.58
CA GLU A 84 -13.79 7.74 -7.61
C GLU A 84 -13.02 6.77 -8.51
N GLY A 85 -12.25 7.29 -9.48
CA GLY A 85 -11.36 6.49 -10.33
C GLY A 85 -10.26 5.78 -9.56
N LEU A 86 -9.87 6.25 -8.38
CA LEU A 86 -8.91 5.59 -7.49
C LEU A 86 -9.48 4.34 -6.82
N ARG A 87 -10.81 4.20 -6.82
CA ARG A 87 -11.51 3.06 -6.20
C ARG A 87 -11.35 2.98 -4.68
N LEU A 88 -11.15 4.10 -4.02
CA LEU A 88 -11.33 4.26 -2.59
C LEU A 88 -12.82 4.52 -2.33
N THR A 89 -13.57 3.44 -2.09
CA THR A 89 -15.02 3.50 -1.90
C THR A 89 -15.40 4.04 -0.51
N GLY A 90 -16.64 4.48 -0.35
CA GLY A 90 -17.14 4.96 0.94
C GLY A 90 -17.22 3.86 2.01
N PRO A 91 -17.41 4.24 3.30
CA PRO A 91 -17.35 3.29 4.42
C PRO A 91 -18.30 2.08 4.32
N ARG A 92 -19.48 2.28 3.74
CA ARG A 92 -20.47 1.19 3.56
C ARG A 92 -20.01 0.10 2.61
N GLU A 93 -19.15 0.43 1.66
CA GLU A 93 -18.61 -0.49 0.65
C GLU A 93 -17.17 -0.90 0.97
N ALA A 94 -16.50 -0.20 1.88
CA ALA A 94 -15.08 -0.37 2.20
C ALA A 94 -14.80 -1.64 3.01
N TRP A 95 -15.65 -1.99 3.96
CA TRP A 95 -15.37 -2.99 4.98
C TRP A 95 -15.17 -4.41 4.42
N ARG A 96 -15.97 -4.81 3.42
CA ARG A 96 -15.81 -6.15 2.81
C ARG A 96 -14.48 -6.30 2.07
N PRO A 97 -14.12 -5.40 1.12
CA PRO A 97 -12.80 -5.45 0.50
C PRO A 97 -11.65 -5.38 1.51
N PHE A 98 -11.77 -4.51 2.53
CA PHE A 98 -10.78 -4.42 3.60
C PHE A 98 -10.58 -5.75 4.32
N LEU A 99 -11.65 -6.40 4.74
CA LEU A 99 -11.57 -7.71 5.39
C LEU A 99 -11.03 -8.81 4.47
N VAL A 100 -11.37 -8.79 3.17
CA VAL A 100 -10.78 -9.72 2.19
C VAL A 100 -9.28 -9.51 2.12
N GLY A 101 -8.81 -8.26 2.04
CA GLY A 101 -7.39 -7.96 2.03
C GLY A 101 -6.68 -8.39 3.32
N ALA A 102 -7.23 -8.03 4.47
CA ALA A 102 -6.67 -8.45 5.77
C ALA A 102 -6.62 -9.99 5.90
N ALA A 103 -7.68 -10.69 5.53
CA ALA A 103 -7.73 -12.15 5.55
C ALA A 103 -6.71 -12.77 4.56
N SER A 104 -6.46 -12.11 3.43
CA SER A 104 -5.48 -12.58 2.43
C SER A 104 -4.04 -12.54 2.96
N TRP A 105 -3.77 -11.74 3.99
CA TRP A 105 -2.51 -11.79 4.74
C TRP A 105 -2.62 -12.72 5.95
N LEU A 106 -3.65 -12.54 6.79
CA LEU A 106 -3.78 -13.23 8.08
C LEU A 106 -3.88 -14.76 7.95
N LEU A 107 -4.57 -15.28 6.93
CA LEU A 107 -4.73 -16.73 6.78
C LEU A 107 -3.41 -17.44 6.45
N PRO A 108 -2.62 -16.99 5.43
CA PRO A 108 -1.30 -17.56 5.20
C PRO A 108 -0.32 -17.29 6.35
N ALA A 109 -0.39 -16.14 7.02
CA ALA A 109 0.44 -15.83 8.17
C ALA A 109 0.16 -16.77 9.35
N ALA A 110 -1.13 -17.07 9.61
CA ALA A 110 -1.51 -18.04 10.64
C ALA A 110 -0.99 -19.45 10.33
N LEU A 111 -0.98 -19.86 9.05
CA LEU A 111 -0.32 -21.10 8.63
C LEU A 111 1.18 -21.05 8.93
N GLY A 112 1.86 -19.94 8.57
CA GLY A 112 3.28 -19.73 8.86
C GLY A 112 3.58 -19.76 10.36
N LEU A 113 2.72 -19.14 11.17
CA LEU A 113 2.82 -19.17 12.62
C LEU A 113 2.68 -20.62 13.16
N GLY A 114 1.73 -21.39 12.61
CA GLY A 114 1.60 -22.81 12.94
C GLY A 114 2.86 -23.61 12.63
N VAL A 115 3.53 -23.32 11.50
CA VAL A 115 4.84 -23.93 11.17
C VAL A 115 5.90 -23.50 12.18
N CYS A 116 6.02 -22.23 12.55
CA CYS A 116 6.96 -21.76 13.56
C CYS A 116 6.79 -22.51 14.89
N LEU A 117 5.56 -22.61 15.37
CA LEU A 117 5.26 -23.31 16.62
C LEU A 117 5.60 -24.81 16.54
N ALA A 118 5.33 -25.45 15.39
CA ALA A 118 5.68 -26.86 15.17
C ALA A 118 7.20 -27.09 15.13
N LEU A 119 7.97 -26.07 14.69
CA LEU A 119 9.44 -26.08 14.72
C LEU A 119 10.03 -25.72 16.09
N GLY A 120 9.19 -25.41 17.09
CA GLY A 120 9.63 -25.07 18.45
C GLY A 120 9.98 -23.60 18.65
N VAL A 121 9.66 -22.72 17.70
CA VAL A 121 9.83 -21.27 17.89
C VAL A 121 8.87 -20.80 18.99
N THR A 122 9.40 -20.06 19.99
CA THR A 122 8.60 -19.47 21.05
C THR A 122 8.37 -18.00 20.81
N ILE A 123 7.15 -17.54 21.07
CA ILE A 123 6.74 -16.15 20.98
C ILE A 123 6.04 -15.80 22.28
N THR A 124 6.66 -14.98 23.10
CA THR A 124 6.17 -14.64 24.45
C THR A 124 5.95 -13.12 24.58
N PRO A 125 4.85 -12.67 25.18
CA PRO A 125 4.64 -11.25 25.41
C PRO A 125 5.74 -10.66 26.30
N SER A 126 6.28 -9.50 25.95
CA SER A 126 7.31 -8.79 26.73
C SER A 126 6.74 -7.96 27.89
N ALA A 127 5.42 -7.78 27.94
CA ALA A 127 4.71 -6.98 28.92
C ALA A 127 3.34 -7.61 29.27
N PRO A 128 2.64 -7.13 30.32
CA PRO A 128 1.28 -7.57 30.65
C PRO A 128 0.33 -7.46 29.44
N THR A 129 -0.57 -8.41 29.31
CA THR A 129 -1.48 -8.53 28.14
C THR A 129 -2.22 -7.22 27.80
N ALA A 130 -2.65 -6.46 28.82
CA ALA A 130 -3.36 -5.21 28.60
C ALA A 130 -2.46 -4.14 27.92
N GLU A 131 -1.19 -4.07 28.28
CA GLU A 131 -0.21 -3.16 27.68
C GLU A 131 0.11 -3.56 26.24
N VAL A 132 0.32 -4.86 25.98
CA VAL A 132 0.54 -5.38 24.62
C VAL A 132 -0.66 -5.07 23.73
N VAL A 133 -1.89 -5.30 24.21
CA VAL A 133 -3.11 -5.01 23.43
C VAL A 133 -3.23 -3.51 23.14
N LEU A 134 -2.98 -2.65 24.14
CA LEU A 134 -3.03 -1.20 23.93
C LEU A 134 -1.98 -0.75 22.89
N SER A 135 -0.76 -1.26 23.00
CA SER A 135 0.32 -0.98 22.04
C SER A 135 -0.03 -1.46 20.64
N LEU A 136 -0.61 -2.65 20.49
CA LEU A 136 -1.07 -3.15 19.18
C LEU A 136 -2.18 -2.25 18.60
N VAL A 137 -3.12 -1.78 19.39
CA VAL A 137 -4.15 -0.83 18.92
C VAL A 137 -3.49 0.47 18.45
N MET A 138 -2.48 0.97 19.17
CA MET A 138 -1.71 2.15 18.78
C MET A 138 -0.97 1.91 17.46
N VAL A 139 -0.28 0.77 17.31
CA VAL A 139 0.41 0.39 16.06
C VAL A 139 -0.57 0.33 14.89
N VAL A 140 -1.77 -0.24 15.06
CA VAL A 140 -2.80 -0.28 14.02
C VAL A 140 -3.14 1.13 13.51
N VAL A 141 -3.34 2.08 14.41
CA VAL A 141 -3.69 3.46 14.01
C VAL A 141 -2.50 4.17 13.35
N LEU A 142 -1.32 4.02 13.91
CA LEU A 142 -0.09 4.63 13.38
C LEU A 142 0.22 4.09 11.97
N VAL A 143 0.22 2.77 11.79
CA VAL A 143 0.45 2.14 10.49
C VAL A 143 -0.62 2.54 9.47
N LEU A 144 -1.89 2.61 9.87
CA LEU A 144 -2.96 3.05 8.97
C LEU A 144 -2.71 4.47 8.44
N LEU A 145 -2.27 5.39 9.31
CA LEU A 145 -2.07 6.80 8.96
C LEU A 145 -0.72 7.08 8.30
N TYR A 146 0.35 6.37 8.70
CA TYR A 146 1.69 6.62 8.21
C TYR A 146 2.02 5.88 6.91
N GLU A 147 1.59 4.63 6.81
CA GLU A 147 2.00 3.69 5.76
C GLU A 147 0.81 3.21 4.92
N ALA A 148 -0.09 2.42 5.50
CA ALA A 148 -1.04 1.63 4.73
C ALA A 148 -1.97 2.48 3.84
N LEU A 149 -2.61 3.52 4.35
CA LEU A 149 -3.53 4.31 3.55
C LEU A 149 -2.80 5.31 2.61
N PRO A 150 -1.80 6.10 3.05
CA PRO A 150 -1.06 6.99 2.18
C PRO A 150 -0.35 6.27 1.03
N GLU A 151 0.38 5.19 1.32
CA GLU A 151 1.13 4.46 0.31
C GLU A 151 0.21 3.76 -0.69
N GLU A 152 -0.88 3.13 -0.23
CA GLU A 152 -1.83 2.51 -1.14
C GLU A 152 -2.52 3.54 -2.04
N LEU A 153 -2.84 4.74 -1.53
CA LEU A 153 -3.35 5.83 -2.36
C LEU A 153 -2.37 6.25 -3.46
N ILE A 154 -1.08 6.33 -3.13
CA ILE A 154 -0.03 6.69 -4.08
C ILE A 154 0.16 5.57 -5.11
N PHE A 155 0.50 4.36 -4.67
CA PHE A 155 0.97 3.29 -5.55
C PHE A 155 -0.16 2.52 -6.22
N ARG A 156 -1.20 2.09 -5.49
CA ARG A 156 -2.32 1.29 -6.03
C ARG A 156 -3.50 2.15 -6.44
N GLY A 157 -3.62 3.34 -5.84
CA GLY A 157 -4.57 4.36 -6.26
C GLY A 157 -4.09 5.11 -7.51
N HIS A 158 -3.10 6.00 -7.36
CA HIS A 158 -2.69 6.92 -8.43
C HIS A 158 -1.79 6.25 -9.49
N LEU A 159 -0.66 5.64 -9.09
CA LEU A 159 0.31 5.11 -10.05
C LEU A 159 -0.27 3.94 -10.86
N PHE A 160 -0.76 2.90 -10.19
CA PHE A 160 -1.38 1.76 -10.87
C PHE A 160 -2.51 2.21 -11.79
N ARG A 161 -3.38 3.11 -11.32
CA ARG A 161 -4.51 3.59 -12.13
C ARG A 161 -4.05 4.30 -13.40
N ASN A 162 -3.02 5.16 -13.30
CA ASN A 162 -2.47 5.85 -14.45
C ASN A 162 -1.78 4.90 -15.44
N LEU A 163 -1.01 3.93 -14.96
CA LEU A 163 -0.36 2.91 -15.77
C LEU A 163 -1.40 2.05 -16.50
N ASN A 164 -2.44 1.58 -15.82
CA ASN A 164 -3.46 0.69 -16.40
C ASN A 164 -4.33 1.38 -17.45
N THR A 165 -4.28 2.71 -17.59
CA THR A 165 -4.93 3.40 -18.73
C THR A 165 -4.21 3.19 -20.06
N VAL A 166 -2.92 2.90 -20.04
CA VAL A 166 -2.08 2.81 -21.25
C VAL A 166 -1.49 1.42 -21.49
N MET A 167 -1.42 0.59 -20.45
CA MET A 167 -0.89 -0.76 -20.51
C MET A 167 -1.84 -1.77 -19.86
N PRO A 168 -1.74 -3.08 -20.18
CA PRO A 168 -2.56 -4.12 -19.58
C PRO A 168 -2.32 -4.22 -18.07
N GLY A 169 -3.30 -4.79 -17.34
CA GLY A 169 -3.27 -4.89 -15.90
C GLY A 169 -1.99 -5.49 -15.33
N TRP A 170 -1.50 -6.62 -15.90
CA TRP A 170 -0.26 -7.25 -15.45
C TRP A 170 0.96 -6.33 -15.57
N ALA A 171 1.06 -5.53 -16.65
CA ALA A 171 2.17 -4.59 -16.83
C ALA A 171 2.07 -3.40 -15.86
N ALA A 172 0.86 -2.95 -15.57
CA ALA A 172 0.62 -1.92 -14.56
C ALA A 172 0.99 -2.41 -13.13
N VAL A 173 0.72 -3.69 -12.83
CA VAL A 173 1.17 -4.35 -11.58
C VAL A 173 2.70 -4.34 -11.49
N LEU A 174 3.40 -4.78 -12.54
CA LEU A 174 4.86 -4.79 -12.56
C LEU A 174 5.43 -3.37 -12.43
N GLY A 175 4.92 -2.41 -13.22
CA GLY A 175 5.42 -1.03 -13.22
C GLY A 175 5.28 -0.35 -11.84
N GLN A 176 4.11 -0.47 -11.19
CA GLN A 176 3.93 0.10 -9.86
C GLN A 176 4.75 -0.63 -8.79
N ALA A 177 4.93 -1.96 -8.90
CA ALA A 177 5.75 -2.74 -7.96
C ALA A 177 7.22 -2.35 -8.02
N MET A 178 7.77 -2.14 -9.22
CA MET A 178 9.13 -1.64 -9.39
C MET A 178 9.31 -0.23 -8.80
N LEU A 179 8.36 0.67 -9.06
CA LEU A 179 8.39 2.02 -8.47
C LEU A 179 8.29 1.99 -6.95
N PHE A 180 7.42 1.14 -6.39
CA PHE A 180 7.29 0.94 -4.96
C PHE A 180 8.58 0.37 -4.35
N GLY A 181 9.16 -0.65 -4.99
CA GLY A 181 10.41 -1.26 -4.57
C GLY A 181 11.57 -0.26 -4.53
N LEU A 182 11.74 0.52 -5.59
CA LEU A 182 12.79 1.55 -5.66
C LEU A 182 12.56 2.67 -4.65
N TRP A 183 11.34 3.14 -4.48
CA TRP A 183 10.97 4.17 -3.52
C TRP A 183 11.17 3.68 -2.08
N GLY A 184 10.59 2.55 -1.70
CA GLY A 184 10.68 2.01 -0.35
C GLY A 184 12.11 1.64 0.04
N SER A 185 12.86 0.96 -0.85
CA SER A 185 14.27 0.64 -0.57
C SER A 185 15.14 1.90 -0.53
N GLY A 186 14.84 2.89 -1.38
CA GLY A 186 15.55 4.15 -1.40
C GLY A 186 15.49 4.89 -0.06
N LEU A 187 14.38 4.82 0.67
CA LEU A 187 14.24 5.42 2.00
C LEU A 187 15.27 4.90 3.01
N TRP A 188 15.68 3.63 2.88
CA TRP A 188 16.64 2.99 3.77
C TRP A 188 18.11 3.25 3.37
N VAL A 189 18.37 3.64 2.12
CA VAL A 189 19.74 3.91 1.65
C VAL A 189 20.38 5.03 2.44
N PHE A 190 19.63 6.06 2.82
CA PHE A 190 20.17 7.20 3.56
C PHE A 190 20.63 6.84 4.97
N SER A 191 19.91 5.96 5.66
CA SER A 191 20.26 5.55 7.03
C SER A 191 21.21 4.36 7.09
N GLN A 192 21.16 3.43 6.10
CA GLN A 192 21.89 2.17 6.13
C GLN A 192 22.89 1.99 4.98
N GLY A 193 22.95 2.95 4.05
CA GLY A 193 23.86 2.89 2.88
C GLY A 193 23.35 1.98 1.76
N TRP A 194 24.07 1.95 0.64
CA TRP A 194 23.65 1.27 -0.60
C TRP A 194 23.50 -0.25 -0.47
N GLY A 195 24.19 -0.87 0.49
CA GLY A 195 24.09 -2.32 0.73
C GLY A 195 22.68 -2.82 1.03
N VAL A 196 21.86 -1.98 1.65
CA VAL A 196 20.47 -2.30 2.02
C VAL A 196 19.58 -2.63 0.81
N LEU A 197 19.93 -2.19 -0.39
CA LEU A 197 19.17 -2.48 -1.61
C LEU A 197 19.12 -3.99 -1.90
N VAL A 198 20.17 -4.74 -1.60
CA VAL A 198 20.23 -6.19 -1.86
C VAL A 198 19.18 -6.92 -1.03
N GLU A 199 18.94 -6.47 0.20
CA GLU A 199 18.01 -7.08 1.15
C GLU A 199 16.58 -6.55 0.97
N ARG A 200 16.43 -5.24 0.88
CA ARG A 200 15.11 -4.59 0.92
C ARG A 200 14.40 -4.54 -0.44
N LEU A 201 15.13 -4.37 -1.54
CA LEU A 201 14.51 -4.22 -2.86
C LEU A 201 13.68 -5.43 -3.29
N PRO A 202 14.14 -6.70 -3.13
CA PRO A 202 13.34 -7.88 -3.45
C PRO A 202 12.07 -7.95 -2.59
N LEU A 203 12.18 -7.65 -1.29
CA LEU A 203 11.04 -7.64 -0.37
C LEU A 203 9.99 -6.60 -0.79
N PHE A 204 10.40 -5.34 -1.00
CA PHE A 204 9.47 -4.28 -1.40
C PHE A 204 8.85 -4.53 -2.78
N ILE A 205 9.60 -5.10 -3.74
CA ILE A 205 9.03 -5.53 -5.02
C ILE A 205 8.01 -6.65 -4.79
N GLY A 206 8.30 -7.63 -3.94
CA GLY A 206 7.38 -8.73 -3.61
C GLY A 206 6.07 -8.20 -2.98
N VAL A 207 6.16 -7.31 -2.00
CA VAL A 207 4.99 -6.62 -1.42
C VAL A 207 4.27 -5.80 -2.50
N GLY A 208 5.01 -5.08 -3.33
CA GLY A 208 4.48 -4.33 -4.46
C GLY A 208 3.68 -5.19 -5.43
N LEU A 209 4.19 -6.38 -5.75
CA LEU A 209 3.54 -7.33 -6.65
C LEU A 209 2.24 -7.88 -6.06
N VAL A 210 2.26 -8.42 -4.85
CA VAL A 210 1.06 -9.01 -4.24
C VAL A 210 -0.05 -7.98 -4.07
N LEU A 211 0.28 -6.77 -3.60
CA LEU A 211 -0.69 -5.69 -3.44
C LEU A 211 -1.22 -5.20 -4.79
N GLY A 212 -0.37 -5.10 -5.81
CA GLY A 212 -0.80 -4.77 -7.17
C GLY A 212 -1.73 -5.83 -7.76
N CYS A 213 -1.47 -7.11 -7.52
CA CYS A 213 -2.33 -8.21 -7.90
C CYS A 213 -3.68 -8.16 -7.16
N ILE A 214 -3.67 -7.93 -5.85
CA ILE A 214 -4.90 -7.75 -5.05
C ILE A 214 -5.71 -6.56 -5.60
N ARG A 215 -5.04 -5.44 -5.92
CA ARG A 215 -5.67 -4.28 -6.53
C ARG A 215 -6.36 -4.60 -7.86
N LEU A 216 -5.71 -5.42 -8.69
CA LEU A 216 -6.24 -5.81 -9.99
C LEU A 216 -7.43 -6.74 -9.85
N VAL A 217 -7.34 -7.76 -9.01
CA VAL A 217 -8.40 -8.77 -8.81
C VAL A 217 -9.63 -8.18 -8.11
N THR A 218 -9.42 -7.39 -7.05
CA THR A 218 -10.53 -6.83 -6.26
C THR A 218 -11.16 -5.60 -6.89
N GLY A 219 -10.41 -4.90 -7.74
CA GLY A 219 -10.83 -3.60 -8.26
C GLY A 219 -11.02 -2.52 -7.19
N ASN A 220 -10.59 -2.74 -5.93
CA ASN A 220 -10.87 -1.88 -4.78
C ASN A 220 -9.59 -1.59 -3.98
N LEU A 221 -9.41 -0.34 -3.54
CA LEU A 221 -8.21 0.07 -2.83
C LEU A 221 -8.21 -0.40 -1.37
N TRP A 222 -9.38 -0.53 -0.74
CA TRP A 222 -9.48 -0.99 0.64
C TRP A 222 -8.97 -2.42 0.85
N ALA A 223 -9.00 -3.27 -0.18
CA ALA A 223 -8.39 -4.59 -0.09
C ALA A 223 -6.86 -4.50 0.05
N CYS A 224 -6.23 -3.59 -0.68
CA CYS A 224 -4.80 -3.34 -0.54
C CYS A 224 -4.47 -2.76 0.85
N VAL A 225 -5.25 -1.77 1.31
CA VAL A 225 -5.09 -1.20 2.66
C VAL A 225 -5.23 -2.28 3.74
N GLY A 226 -6.21 -3.18 3.63
CA GLY A 226 -6.40 -4.28 4.59
C GLY A 226 -5.23 -5.24 4.65
N PHE A 227 -4.72 -5.68 3.49
CA PHE A 227 -3.53 -6.54 3.43
C PHE A 227 -2.30 -5.83 3.99
N HIS A 228 -2.03 -4.60 3.54
CA HIS A 228 -0.86 -3.82 3.95
C HIS A 228 -0.88 -3.53 5.45
N LEU A 229 -2.02 -3.12 6.00
CA LEU A 229 -2.18 -2.88 7.43
C LEU A 229 -1.89 -4.16 8.24
N ALA A 230 -2.48 -5.30 7.85
CA ALA A 230 -2.24 -6.57 8.55
C ALA A 230 -0.77 -6.98 8.49
N PHE A 231 -0.11 -6.82 7.33
CA PHE A 231 1.32 -7.08 7.14
C PHE A 231 2.18 -6.23 8.07
N GLN A 232 2.00 -4.91 8.04
CA GLN A 232 2.83 -3.98 8.81
C GLN A 232 2.57 -4.06 10.31
N VAL A 233 1.31 -4.21 10.74
CA VAL A 233 0.99 -4.44 12.16
C VAL A 233 1.61 -5.74 12.65
N GLY A 234 1.60 -6.79 11.83
CA GLY A 234 2.28 -8.04 12.14
C GLY A 234 3.80 -7.85 12.27
N ALA A 235 4.44 -7.21 11.29
CA ALA A 235 5.88 -6.99 11.29
C ALA A 235 6.33 -6.12 12.47
N GLN A 236 5.73 -4.95 12.63
CA GLN A 236 6.09 -4.04 13.69
C GLN A 236 5.75 -4.59 15.07
N GLY A 237 4.58 -5.22 15.24
CA GLY A 237 4.15 -5.78 16.52
C GLY A 237 4.99 -6.97 16.96
N LEU A 238 5.37 -7.88 16.04
CA LEU A 238 6.14 -9.08 16.38
C LEU A 238 7.65 -8.84 16.44
N LEU A 239 8.20 -7.93 15.59
CA LEU A 239 9.64 -7.88 15.39
C LEU A 239 10.26 -6.52 15.78
N ASP A 240 9.56 -5.39 15.57
CA ASP A 240 10.20 -4.07 15.68
C ASP A 240 9.91 -3.34 17.01
N TRP A 241 8.70 -3.46 17.56
CA TRP A 241 8.28 -2.71 18.75
C TRP A 241 8.60 -3.39 20.09
N GLY A 242 9.26 -4.55 20.05
CA GLY A 242 9.61 -5.27 21.28
C GLY A 242 8.40 -5.73 22.12
N LEU A 243 7.21 -5.85 21.51
CA LEU A 243 6.00 -6.30 22.21
C LEU A 243 6.03 -7.79 22.51
N PHE A 244 6.86 -8.53 21.78
CA PHE A 244 7.06 -9.96 21.96
C PHE A 244 8.55 -10.30 21.90
N GLU A 245 8.96 -11.26 22.71
CA GLU A 245 10.24 -11.93 22.59
C GLU A 245 10.05 -13.13 21.65
N VAL A 246 10.80 -13.13 20.54
CA VAL A 246 10.78 -14.18 19.52
C VAL A 246 12.11 -14.93 19.53
N SER A 247 12.08 -16.25 19.78
CA SER A 247 13.32 -17.04 19.90
C SER A 247 14.07 -17.21 18.57
N ASP A 248 13.39 -17.16 17.43
CA ASP A 248 13.98 -17.27 16.09
C ASP A 248 13.24 -16.33 15.11
N PRO A 249 13.67 -15.05 15.04
CA PRO A 249 13.08 -14.07 14.13
C PRO A 249 13.22 -14.41 12.65
N ASP A 250 14.29 -15.12 12.25
CA ASP A 250 14.55 -15.50 10.86
C ASP A 250 13.52 -16.53 10.38
N THR A 251 13.22 -17.54 11.18
CA THR A 251 12.17 -18.51 10.89
C THR A 251 10.80 -17.84 10.82
N VAL A 252 10.50 -16.87 11.71
CA VAL A 252 9.25 -16.08 11.66
C VAL A 252 9.21 -15.25 10.39
N MET A 253 10.28 -14.57 10.03
CA MET A 253 10.35 -13.79 8.77
C MET A 253 10.13 -14.69 7.55
N GLY A 254 10.80 -15.83 7.47
CA GLY A 254 10.72 -16.79 6.35
C GLY A 254 9.35 -17.46 6.19
N THR A 255 8.60 -17.60 7.27
CA THR A 255 7.29 -18.30 7.26
C THR A 255 6.11 -17.33 7.39
N VAL A 256 5.98 -16.61 8.51
CA VAL A 256 4.82 -15.76 8.80
C VAL A 256 4.71 -14.61 7.78
N PHE A 257 5.84 -14.05 7.32
CA PHE A 257 5.84 -12.90 6.42
C PHE A 257 6.00 -13.27 4.95
N MET A 258 6.76 -14.32 4.62
CA MET A 258 6.95 -14.71 3.21
C MET A 258 5.77 -15.51 2.65
N LEU A 259 5.12 -16.37 3.44
CA LEU A 259 3.94 -17.12 2.95
C LEU A 259 2.82 -16.21 2.42
N PRO A 260 2.44 -15.11 3.08
CA PRO A 260 1.43 -14.20 2.53
C PRO A 260 1.84 -13.52 1.22
N LEU A 261 3.13 -13.30 0.97
CA LEU A 261 3.58 -12.74 -0.31
C LEU A 261 3.36 -13.74 -1.46
N VAL A 262 3.46 -15.04 -1.17
CA VAL A 262 3.25 -16.11 -2.15
C VAL A 262 1.77 -16.50 -2.24
N LEU A 263 1.10 -16.70 -1.11
CA LEU A 263 -0.25 -17.26 -1.04
C LEU A 263 -1.36 -16.19 -0.97
N GLY A 264 -1.02 -14.93 -0.68
CA GLY A 264 -2.02 -13.87 -0.46
C GLY A 264 -2.90 -13.60 -1.68
N LEU A 265 -2.31 -13.61 -2.88
CA LEU A 265 -3.09 -13.49 -4.12
C LEU A 265 -4.04 -14.69 -4.31
N LEU A 266 -3.55 -15.91 -4.09
CA LEU A 266 -4.36 -17.12 -4.19
C LEU A 266 -5.52 -17.07 -3.18
N THR A 267 -5.24 -16.67 -1.95
CA THR A 267 -6.27 -16.48 -0.91
C THR A 267 -7.31 -15.45 -1.33
N THR A 268 -6.89 -14.32 -1.91
CA THR A 268 -7.81 -13.30 -2.45
C THR A 268 -8.72 -13.87 -3.52
N MET A 269 -8.15 -14.60 -4.49
CA MET A 269 -8.91 -15.21 -5.58
C MET A 269 -9.90 -16.26 -5.07
N MET A 270 -9.51 -17.05 -4.08
CA MET A 270 -10.38 -18.05 -3.45
C MET A 270 -11.55 -17.39 -2.70
N LEU A 271 -11.30 -16.32 -1.95
CA LEU A 271 -12.32 -15.60 -1.18
C LEU A 271 -13.33 -14.90 -2.08
N LEU A 272 -12.89 -14.34 -3.20
CA LEU A 272 -13.76 -13.63 -4.15
C LEU A 272 -14.33 -14.51 -5.25
N ARG A 273 -13.73 -15.69 -5.49
CA ARG A 273 -14.03 -16.53 -6.65
C ARG A 273 -13.86 -15.79 -7.99
N ASP A 274 -12.89 -14.88 -8.04
CA ASP A 274 -12.57 -14.04 -9.18
C ASP A 274 -11.06 -14.10 -9.45
N THR A 275 -10.69 -14.10 -10.74
CA THR A 275 -9.29 -14.14 -11.20
C THR A 275 -8.80 -12.82 -11.75
N GLY A 276 -9.68 -11.81 -11.88
CA GLY A 276 -9.35 -10.49 -12.39
C GLY A 276 -9.16 -10.43 -13.93
N THR A 277 -9.01 -9.21 -14.42
CA THR A 277 -8.87 -8.89 -15.85
C THR A 277 -7.43 -8.47 -16.20
N TRP A 278 -6.51 -9.45 -16.26
CA TRP A 278 -5.07 -9.22 -16.34
C TRP A 278 -4.60 -8.52 -17.65
N SER A 279 -5.26 -8.82 -18.76
CA SER A 279 -4.87 -8.33 -20.09
C SER A 279 -5.56 -7.02 -20.47
N GLU A 280 -6.49 -6.54 -19.67
CA GLU A 280 -7.30 -5.38 -20.03
C GLU A 280 -6.63 -4.05 -19.66
N ARG A 281 -6.84 -3.07 -20.54
CA ARG A 281 -6.61 -1.66 -20.24
C ARG A 281 -7.93 -1.07 -19.79
N ILE A 282 -7.94 -0.44 -18.63
CA ILE A 282 -9.16 0.17 -18.11
C ILE A 282 -9.09 1.69 -18.30
N PRO A 283 -9.84 2.25 -19.29
CA PRO A 283 -9.85 3.69 -19.52
C PRO A 283 -10.33 4.46 -18.29
N ASP A 284 -9.73 5.60 -18.03
CA ASP A 284 -10.11 6.48 -16.92
C ASP A 284 -11.17 7.47 -17.40
N ARG A 285 -12.40 7.35 -16.90
CA ARG A 285 -13.55 8.13 -17.37
C ARG A 285 -13.33 9.61 -17.09
N ALA A 286 -13.69 10.46 -18.06
CA ALA A 286 -13.75 11.90 -17.85
C ALA A 286 -14.83 12.26 -16.81
N PRO A 287 -14.70 13.42 -16.13
CA PRO A 287 -15.79 13.95 -15.33
C PRO A 287 -17.07 14.05 -16.19
N ARG A 288 -18.21 13.64 -15.63
CA ARG A 288 -19.48 13.91 -16.32
C ARG A 288 -19.60 15.41 -16.47
N ALA A 289 -19.90 15.88 -17.70
CA ALA A 289 -20.28 17.28 -17.89
C ALA A 289 -21.47 17.54 -16.94
N SER A 290 -21.34 18.55 -16.09
CA SER A 290 -22.46 18.95 -15.24
C SER A 290 -23.59 19.37 -16.16
N SER A 291 -24.75 18.74 -16.04
CA SER A 291 -26.00 19.18 -16.68
C SER A 291 -26.52 20.44 -15.98
N ALA A 292 -25.66 21.45 -15.82
CA ALA A 292 -26.03 22.77 -15.38
C ALA A 292 -26.44 23.58 -16.62
N GLY A 293 -27.73 23.65 -16.88
CA GLY A 293 -28.26 24.51 -17.91
C GLY A 293 -29.48 23.95 -18.65
N ARG A 294 -30.58 23.72 -17.95
CA ARG A 294 -31.92 23.94 -18.51
C ARG A 294 -32.81 24.58 -17.45
#